data_64779e97b5250f76d7feb94f0063539e
#
_entry.id   64779e97b5250f76d7feb94f0063539e
#
_cell.length_a   1.000
_cell.length_b   1.000
_cell.length_c   1.000
_cell.angle_alpha   90.00
_cell.angle_beta   90.00
_cell.angle_gamma   90.00
#
_symmetry.space_group_name_H-M   'P 1'
#
loop_
_entity.id
_entity.type
_entity.pdbx_description
1 polymer ?
#
loop_
_entity_poly.entity_id
_entity_poly.type
_entity_poly.pdbx_seq_one_letter_code
_entity_poly.pdbx_strand_id
1 'polypeptide(L)'
;MAPKSDKAPNLVGAIDEGTSSARFLVFSSQTSRMISSHQIPIDKICPKEGWVEQDGEVIMDAVWECLEETAIKLKEDNELEVNCLSAIGISNQRETTLAWDKKTGKPLHNAIVWLDMRTASTMDTLLGKVPDRDKNCLKNLCGLPISPYFSALKIRWLLDNVDAVKEALEDGTLLVGTMDSWLIWNLTGGPNGGIHITDVTNASRTMLMNLKTLQWDNELCKFFDIPKELLPEIKTSSEVYGRIAEGPMEGIPIASCMGDQHAALLGQKCLKKGSAKSTYGTGCFLLYNTGSEIVDSEHGLVTTVGYKLGPNNDVAYALEGSVAVAGAAFAWLKENIGLVETVTEIEPLANRVHHSGDVYFVPAFSGLYAPYWQSDARGVICGITEETQRSHIVRAAMEAICFQTRDILEAMAKDCGTPLYKLQVDGGMTANNLLMQLQADLCGIPVIRPHMAETSALGAAIAAGVAGGVDVWDINDIQAPANDIFRPRVTEFERNNRYLKWKMAVERSFGWEI
;
A
#
# COMPACT_ATOMS: atom_id res chain seq x y z
N MET A 1 34.46 -28.10 -7.12
CA MET A 1 33.33 -28.61 -6.32
C MET A 1 33.46 -28.00 -4.95
N ALA A 2 32.67 -26.99 -4.64
CA ALA A 2 32.56 -26.46 -3.28
C ALA A 2 31.75 -27.46 -2.44
N PRO A 3 32.04 -27.66 -1.15
CA PRO A 3 31.26 -28.55 -0.31
C PRO A 3 29.82 -28.03 -0.19
N LYS A 4 28.84 -28.85 -0.54
CA LYS A 4 27.44 -28.63 -0.19
C LYS A 4 27.37 -28.64 1.34
N SER A 5 26.98 -27.52 1.97
CA SER A 5 26.63 -27.52 3.38
C SER A 5 25.35 -28.33 3.53
N ASP A 6 25.40 -29.43 4.29
CA ASP A 6 24.26 -30.32 4.60
C ASP A 6 23.21 -29.70 5.55
N LYS A 7 23.13 -28.39 5.65
CA LYS A 7 22.03 -27.73 6.38
C LYS A 7 20.89 -27.48 5.41
N ALA A 8 19.70 -27.97 5.74
CA ALA A 8 18.46 -27.60 5.06
C ALA A 8 18.39 -26.07 4.91
N PRO A 9 17.93 -25.57 3.75
CA PRO A 9 17.86 -24.13 3.54
C PRO A 9 16.86 -23.52 4.52
N ASN A 10 17.27 -22.44 5.21
CA ASN A 10 16.33 -21.66 6.01
C ASN A 10 15.42 -20.90 5.03
N LEU A 11 14.13 -21.20 5.06
CA LEU A 11 13.12 -20.54 4.24
C LEU A 11 12.28 -19.61 5.12
N VAL A 12 11.76 -18.54 4.51
CA VAL A 12 10.80 -17.63 5.14
C VAL A 12 9.61 -17.46 4.21
N GLY A 13 8.40 -17.68 4.75
CA GLY A 13 7.16 -17.46 4.04
C GLY A 13 6.67 -16.03 4.15
N ALA A 14 5.87 -15.60 3.19
CA ALA A 14 5.13 -14.35 3.26
C ALA A 14 3.71 -14.54 2.71
N ILE A 15 2.72 -14.21 3.52
CA ILE A 15 1.34 -13.98 3.07
C ILE A 15 1.29 -12.55 2.56
N ASP A 16 0.85 -12.37 1.32
CA ASP A 16 0.66 -11.05 0.70
C ASP A 16 -0.81 -10.90 0.31
N GLU A 17 -1.59 -10.30 1.19
CA GLU A 17 -3.01 -10.06 1.01
C GLU A 17 -3.22 -8.65 0.43
N GLY A 18 -3.45 -8.58 -0.88
CA GLY A 18 -3.73 -7.35 -1.59
C GLY A 18 -5.21 -7.19 -1.95
N THR A 19 -5.57 -6.02 -2.49
CA THR A 19 -6.96 -5.69 -2.85
C THR A 19 -7.56 -6.59 -3.93
N SER A 20 -6.76 -7.29 -4.72
CA SER A 20 -7.24 -8.10 -5.86
C SER A 20 -6.83 -9.56 -5.80
N SER A 21 -6.02 -9.94 -4.83
CA SER A 21 -5.57 -11.34 -4.67
C SER A 21 -4.91 -11.55 -3.32
N ALA A 22 -5.02 -12.78 -2.79
CA ALA A 22 -4.16 -13.30 -1.75
C ALA A 22 -3.05 -14.15 -2.38
N ARG A 23 -1.88 -14.15 -1.77
CA ARG A 23 -0.72 -14.91 -2.21
C ARG A 23 0.03 -15.47 -1.01
N PHE A 24 0.66 -16.62 -1.20
CA PHE A 24 1.68 -17.08 -0.29
C PHE A 24 2.97 -17.37 -1.07
N LEU A 25 4.06 -16.77 -0.64
CA LEU A 25 5.36 -16.86 -1.32
C LEU A 25 6.40 -17.35 -0.31
N VAL A 26 7.33 -18.17 -0.78
CA VAL A 26 8.43 -18.70 0.02
C VAL A 26 9.76 -18.23 -0.55
N PHE A 27 10.60 -17.68 0.32
CA PHE A 27 11.90 -17.12 -0.03
C PHE A 27 13.03 -17.88 0.66
N SER A 28 14.17 -18.01 -0.03
CA SER A 28 15.42 -18.47 0.57
C SER A 28 16.08 -17.33 1.36
N SER A 29 16.36 -17.53 2.64
CA SER A 29 17.07 -16.54 3.46
C SER A 29 18.49 -16.29 2.98
N GLN A 30 19.10 -17.23 2.26
CA GLN A 30 20.47 -17.12 1.76
C GLN A 30 20.58 -16.26 0.49
N THR A 31 19.58 -16.34 -0.38
CA THR A 31 19.65 -15.73 -1.73
C THR A 31 18.60 -14.66 -1.97
N SER A 32 17.64 -14.49 -1.06
CA SER A 32 16.43 -13.66 -1.21
C SER A 32 15.60 -14.00 -2.47
N ARG A 33 15.81 -15.19 -3.06
CA ARG A 33 15.06 -15.64 -4.24
C ARG A 33 13.77 -16.31 -3.79
N MET A 34 12.72 -16.07 -4.55
CA MET A 34 11.46 -16.79 -4.43
C MET A 34 11.69 -18.25 -4.88
N ILE A 35 11.25 -19.19 -4.03
CA ILE A 35 11.37 -20.65 -4.25
C ILE A 35 10.05 -21.21 -4.74
N SER A 36 8.95 -20.81 -4.14
CA SER A 36 7.61 -21.28 -4.49
C SER A 36 6.57 -20.19 -4.21
N SER A 37 5.44 -20.26 -4.90
CA SER A 37 4.32 -19.37 -4.63
C SER A 37 2.99 -19.92 -5.15
N HIS A 38 1.90 -19.46 -4.54
CA HIS A 38 0.55 -19.61 -5.06
C HIS A 38 -0.24 -18.32 -4.89
N GLN A 39 -1.19 -18.07 -5.80
CA GLN A 39 -2.01 -16.87 -5.81
C GLN A 39 -3.46 -17.21 -6.13
N ILE A 40 -4.38 -16.62 -5.37
CA ILE A 40 -5.83 -16.70 -5.56
C ILE A 40 -6.38 -15.30 -5.76
N PRO A 41 -7.18 -15.04 -6.81
CA PRO A 41 -7.84 -13.74 -6.99
C PRO A 41 -8.94 -13.55 -5.94
N ILE A 42 -9.14 -12.29 -5.54
CA ILE A 42 -10.21 -11.88 -4.62
C ILE A 42 -11.07 -10.83 -5.32
N ASP A 43 -12.36 -11.10 -5.41
CA ASP A 43 -13.31 -10.20 -6.03
C ASP A 43 -13.74 -9.07 -5.07
N LYS A 44 -14.07 -7.92 -5.66
CA LYS A 44 -14.69 -6.80 -4.96
C LYS A 44 -16.20 -6.84 -5.14
N ILE A 45 -16.91 -6.51 -4.08
CA ILE A 45 -18.36 -6.37 -4.06
C ILE A 45 -18.67 -4.87 -4.07
N CYS A 46 -19.45 -4.39 -5.04
CA CYS A 46 -19.82 -2.99 -5.17
C CYS A 46 -21.34 -2.84 -5.02
N PRO A 47 -21.88 -2.80 -3.80
CA PRO A 47 -23.33 -2.79 -3.57
C PRO A 47 -24.03 -1.52 -4.07
N LYS A 48 -23.30 -0.40 -4.08
CA LYS A 48 -23.76 0.93 -4.54
C LYS A 48 -22.58 1.67 -5.14
N GLU A 49 -22.86 2.73 -5.88
CA GLU A 49 -21.83 3.64 -6.37
C GLU A 49 -20.97 4.19 -5.19
N GLY A 50 -19.66 4.12 -5.34
CA GLY A 50 -18.70 4.52 -4.32
C GLY A 50 -18.55 3.57 -3.13
N TRP A 51 -19.29 2.47 -3.07
CA TRP A 51 -19.17 1.44 -2.03
C TRP A 51 -18.32 0.28 -2.55
N VAL A 52 -17.33 -0.12 -1.77
CA VAL A 52 -16.43 -1.22 -2.13
C VAL A 52 -16.20 -2.10 -0.91
N GLU A 53 -16.58 -3.36 -1.04
CA GLU A 53 -16.52 -4.37 0.02
C GLU A 53 -15.76 -5.61 -0.42
N GLN A 54 -15.30 -6.39 0.54
CA GLN A 54 -14.80 -7.74 0.35
C GLN A 54 -15.30 -8.64 1.49
N ASP A 55 -15.56 -9.91 1.17
CA ASP A 55 -15.96 -10.88 2.16
C ASP A 55 -14.73 -11.36 2.95
N GLY A 56 -14.75 -11.19 4.27
CA GLY A 56 -13.64 -11.57 5.15
C GLY A 56 -13.42 -13.09 5.23
N GLU A 57 -14.46 -13.90 5.07
CA GLU A 57 -14.35 -15.38 5.05
C GLU A 57 -13.72 -15.83 3.73
N VAL A 58 -14.14 -15.26 2.59
CA VAL A 58 -13.54 -15.55 1.26
C VAL A 58 -12.06 -15.19 1.23
N ILE A 59 -11.66 -14.08 1.88
CA ILE A 59 -10.24 -13.73 2.00
C ILE A 59 -9.48 -14.81 2.79
N MET A 60 -10.03 -15.28 3.90
CA MET A 60 -9.39 -16.33 4.71
C MET A 60 -9.29 -17.65 3.95
N ASP A 61 -10.35 -18.05 3.25
CA ASP A 61 -10.34 -19.26 2.40
C ASP A 61 -9.24 -19.17 1.33
N ALA A 62 -9.10 -18.02 0.67
CA ALA A 62 -8.04 -17.81 -0.31
C ALA A 62 -6.63 -17.86 0.32
N VAL A 63 -6.46 -17.34 1.54
CA VAL A 63 -5.18 -17.43 2.27
C VAL A 63 -4.86 -18.88 2.62
N TRP A 64 -5.83 -19.64 3.16
CA TRP A 64 -5.63 -21.05 3.49
C TRP A 64 -5.29 -21.89 2.25
N GLU A 65 -6.01 -21.69 1.14
CA GLU A 65 -5.70 -22.36 -0.14
C GLU A 65 -4.28 -22.01 -0.63
N CYS A 66 -3.86 -20.74 -0.52
CA CYS A 66 -2.50 -20.36 -0.87
C CYS A 66 -1.43 -21.07 -0.01
N LEU A 67 -1.67 -21.26 1.28
CA LEU A 67 -0.78 -21.99 2.19
C LEU A 67 -0.71 -23.48 1.82
N GLU A 68 -1.85 -24.12 1.55
CA GLU A 68 -1.95 -25.53 1.19
C GLU A 68 -1.27 -25.82 -0.15
N GLU A 69 -1.61 -25.08 -1.19
CA GLU A 69 -1.05 -25.26 -2.52
C GLU A 69 0.46 -24.99 -2.57
N THR A 70 0.93 -24.01 -1.81
CA THR A 70 2.36 -23.76 -1.73
C THR A 70 3.10 -24.87 -0.97
N ALA A 71 2.49 -25.45 0.08
CA ALA A 71 3.08 -26.59 0.78
C ALA A 71 3.24 -27.80 -0.17
N ILE A 72 2.24 -28.08 -1.01
CA ILE A 72 2.29 -29.13 -2.03
C ILE A 72 3.43 -28.85 -3.03
N LYS A 73 3.49 -27.63 -3.59
CA LYS A 73 4.54 -27.23 -4.54
C LYS A 73 5.94 -27.28 -3.94
N LEU A 74 6.12 -26.91 -2.69
CA LEU A 74 7.41 -27.04 -2.01
C LEU A 74 7.91 -28.48 -2.02
N LYS A 75 7.03 -29.42 -1.76
CA LYS A 75 7.36 -30.84 -1.74
C LYS A 75 7.56 -31.43 -3.14
N GLU A 76 6.64 -31.16 -4.06
CA GLU A 76 6.63 -31.80 -5.38
C GLU A 76 7.66 -31.20 -6.34
N ASP A 77 7.76 -29.87 -6.39
CA ASP A 77 8.62 -29.15 -7.35
C ASP A 77 10.03 -28.87 -6.81
N ASN A 78 10.17 -28.72 -5.50
CA ASN A 78 11.43 -28.29 -4.87
C ASN A 78 12.08 -29.35 -3.98
N GLU A 79 11.42 -30.47 -3.72
CA GLU A 79 11.88 -31.53 -2.79
C GLU A 79 12.16 -31.00 -1.38
N LEU A 80 11.37 -29.99 -0.93
CA LEU A 80 11.50 -29.31 0.36
C LEU A 80 10.26 -29.56 1.23
N GLU A 81 10.48 -29.75 2.51
CA GLU A 81 9.39 -29.92 3.48
C GLU A 81 9.07 -28.56 4.16
N VAL A 82 7.82 -28.39 4.58
CA VAL A 82 7.32 -27.19 5.26
C VAL A 82 8.13 -26.85 6.53
N ASN A 83 8.70 -27.87 7.20
CA ASN A 83 9.54 -27.70 8.38
C ASN A 83 10.85 -26.93 8.11
N CYS A 84 11.19 -26.65 6.84
CA CYS A 84 12.27 -25.75 6.46
C CYS A 84 11.89 -24.26 6.61
N LEU A 85 10.60 -23.96 6.83
CA LEU A 85 10.14 -22.59 7.06
C LEU A 85 10.46 -22.18 8.51
N SER A 86 11.24 -21.14 8.66
CA SER A 86 11.62 -20.61 9.97
C SER A 86 10.56 -19.67 10.55
N ALA A 87 9.84 -18.95 9.68
CA ALA A 87 8.78 -18.02 10.05
C ALA A 87 7.93 -17.63 8.83
N ILE A 88 6.78 -17.02 9.12
CA ILE A 88 5.89 -16.39 8.13
C ILE A 88 5.74 -14.92 8.48
N GLY A 89 5.84 -14.04 7.47
CA GLY A 89 5.48 -12.63 7.53
C GLY A 89 4.14 -12.37 6.84
N ILE A 90 3.49 -11.27 7.19
CA ILE A 90 2.24 -10.82 6.59
C ILE A 90 2.42 -9.44 5.99
N SER A 91 2.05 -9.29 4.73
CA SER A 91 1.81 -8.03 4.03
C SER A 91 0.33 -7.95 3.71
N ASN A 92 -0.30 -6.81 3.95
CA ASN A 92 -1.74 -6.66 3.75
C ASN A 92 -2.11 -5.31 3.15
N GLN A 93 -3.26 -5.27 2.43
CA GLN A 93 -3.89 -4.02 2.05
C GLN A 93 -4.21 -3.19 3.30
N ARG A 94 -3.89 -1.90 3.25
CA ARG A 94 -4.02 -1.00 4.41
C ARG A 94 -5.44 -0.43 4.50
N GLU A 95 -5.80 0.13 5.64
CA GLU A 95 -7.04 0.84 5.95
C GLU A 95 -8.33 0.05 5.77
N THR A 96 -8.33 -1.06 5.05
CA THR A 96 -9.49 -1.96 4.92
C THR A 96 -9.89 -2.49 6.29
N THR A 97 -11.16 -2.32 6.66
CA THR A 97 -11.63 -2.43 8.05
C THR A 97 -12.70 -3.49 8.18
N LEU A 98 -12.59 -4.32 9.22
CA LEU A 98 -13.56 -5.35 9.60
C LEU A 98 -14.05 -5.18 11.04
N ALA A 99 -15.25 -5.72 11.28
CA ALA A 99 -15.81 -5.96 12.61
C ALA A 99 -16.28 -7.41 12.68
N TRP A 100 -15.95 -8.11 13.76
CA TRP A 100 -16.33 -9.52 13.93
C TRP A 100 -16.67 -9.85 15.38
N ASP A 101 -17.37 -10.94 15.57
CA ASP A 101 -17.71 -11.46 16.88
C ASP A 101 -16.65 -12.44 17.36
N LYS A 102 -16.01 -12.17 18.51
CA LYS A 102 -14.92 -13.01 19.05
C LYS A 102 -15.38 -14.41 19.53
N LYS A 103 -16.67 -14.60 19.78
CA LYS A 103 -17.20 -15.91 20.22
C LYS A 103 -17.51 -16.82 19.05
N THR A 104 -18.12 -16.27 17.99
CA THR A 104 -18.52 -17.05 16.82
C THR A 104 -17.42 -17.11 15.77
N GLY A 105 -16.50 -16.15 15.77
CA GLY A 105 -15.48 -16.00 14.76
C GLY A 105 -15.97 -15.39 13.44
N LYS A 106 -17.23 -14.94 13.37
CA LYS A 106 -17.82 -14.50 12.13
C LYS A 106 -17.72 -12.98 11.94
N PRO A 107 -17.42 -12.53 10.71
CA PRO A 107 -17.57 -11.13 10.34
C PRO A 107 -19.02 -10.67 10.54
N LEU A 108 -19.22 -9.50 11.10
CA LEU A 108 -20.54 -8.88 11.29
C LEU A 108 -20.97 -8.03 10.10
N HIS A 109 -20.05 -7.75 9.21
CA HIS A 109 -20.22 -7.04 7.95
C HIS A 109 -19.05 -7.38 7.03
N ASN A 110 -19.23 -7.28 5.72
CA ASN A 110 -18.11 -7.35 4.78
C ASN A 110 -17.03 -6.32 5.13
N ALA A 111 -15.78 -6.62 4.83
CA ALA A 111 -14.68 -5.67 4.97
C ALA A 111 -14.95 -4.42 4.13
N ILE A 112 -14.89 -3.24 4.75
CA ILE A 112 -15.00 -1.96 4.04
C ILE A 112 -13.62 -1.64 3.50
N VAL A 113 -13.47 -1.72 2.17
CA VAL A 113 -12.18 -1.55 1.47
C VAL A 113 -11.69 -0.10 1.55
N TRP A 114 -10.40 0.11 1.51
CA TRP A 114 -9.76 1.43 1.56
C TRP A 114 -10.26 2.43 0.49
N LEU A 115 -10.72 1.93 -0.66
CA LEU A 115 -11.31 2.71 -1.77
C LEU A 115 -12.74 3.21 -1.49
N ASP A 116 -13.39 2.68 -0.45
CA ASP A 116 -14.81 2.93 -0.17
C ASP A 116 -15.07 4.36 0.28
N MET A 117 -16.09 4.99 -0.29
CA MET A 117 -16.45 6.38 -0.02
C MET A 117 -17.72 6.56 0.82
N ARG A 118 -18.33 5.45 1.32
CA ARG A 118 -19.58 5.51 2.11
C ARG A 118 -19.51 6.39 3.34
N THR A 119 -18.31 6.55 3.90
CA THR A 119 -18.07 7.31 5.12
C THR A 119 -17.95 8.82 4.89
N ALA A 120 -18.20 9.32 3.67
CA ALA A 120 -18.15 10.75 3.37
C ALA A 120 -19.17 11.55 4.23
N SER A 121 -20.38 11.02 4.44
CA SER A 121 -21.39 11.65 5.32
C SER A 121 -20.98 11.63 6.80
N THR A 122 -20.32 10.56 7.26
CA THR A 122 -19.74 10.48 8.61
C THR A 122 -18.66 11.53 8.78
N MET A 123 -17.77 11.69 7.76
CA MET A 123 -16.76 12.74 7.74
C MET A 123 -17.39 14.13 7.84
N ASP A 124 -18.43 14.42 7.05
CA ASP A 124 -19.11 15.72 7.08
C ASP A 124 -19.71 16.04 8.44
N THR A 125 -20.30 15.03 9.09
CA THR A 125 -20.87 15.15 10.44
C THR A 125 -19.77 15.46 11.48
N LEU A 126 -18.62 14.80 11.40
CA LEU A 126 -17.49 15.04 12.30
C LEU A 126 -16.88 16.42 12.06
N LEU A 127 -16.66 16.81 10.82
CA LEU A 127 -16.12 18.13 10.46
C LEU A 127 -17.06 19.26 10.88
N GLY A 128 -18.38 19.02 10.93
CA GLY A 128 -19.35 19.98 11.46
C GLY A 128 -19.11 20.36 12.93
N LYS A 129 -18.36 19.53 13.69
CA LYS A 129 -17.97 19.77 15.09
C LYS A 129 -16.60 20.46 15.22
N VAL A 130 -15.88 20.63 14.10
CA VAL A 130 -14.51 21.19 14.06
C VAL A 130 -14.59 22.66 13.63
N PRO A 131 -13.90 23.59 14.31
CA PRO A 131 -13.78 24.97 13.86
C PRO A 131 -13.27 25.03 12.41
N ASP A 132 -13.88 25.89 11.61
CA ASP A 132 -13.56 26.09 10.19
C ASP A 132 -13.58 24.82 9.33
N ARG A 133 -14.14 23.72 9.87
CA ARG A 133 -14.16 22.37 9.22
C ARG A 133 -12.75 21.92 8.81
N ASP A 134 -11.74 22.26 9.61
CA ASP A 134 -10.33 21.94 9.30
C ASP A 134 -10.09 20.44 9.33
N LYS A 135 -9.86 19.86 8.14
CA LYS A 135 -9.53 18.43 7.98
C LYS A 135 -8.19 18.05 8.63
N ASN A 136 -7.31 19.02 8.89
CA ASN A 136 -5.97 18.79 9.45
C ASN A 136 -5.91 18.91 10.96
N CYS A 137 -7.03 19.16 11.65
CA CYS A 137 -7.06 19.43 13.09
C CYS A 137 -6.45 18.33 13.98
N LEU A 138 -6.38 17.08 13.48
CA LEU A 138 -5.79 15.92 14.17
C LEU A 138 -4.42 15.51 13.63
N LYS A 139 -3.92 16.18 12.58
CA LYS A 139 -2.72 15.78 11.85
C LYS A 139 -1.46 15.78 12.72
N ASN A 140 -1.38 16.69 13.70
CA ASN A 140 -0.28 16.77 14.66
C ASN A 140 -0.18 15.55 15.60
N LEU A 141 -1.25 14.77 15.76
CA LEU A 141 -1.27 13.54 16.55
C LEU A 141 -1.04 12.30 15.68
N CYS A 142 -1.82 12.15 14.61
CA CYS A 142 -1.85 10.94 13.80
C CYS A 142 -1.15 11.04 12.42
N GLY A 143 -0.72 12.24 12.01
CA GLY A 143 -0.05 12.46 10.70
C GLY A 143 -0.99 12.51 9.49
N LEU A 144 -2.31 12.37 9.69
CA LEU A 144 -3.29 12.16 8.64
C LEU A 144 -4.38 13.24 8.66
N PRO A 145 -4.86 13.70 7.50
CA PRO A 145 -6.06 14.53 7.42
C PRO A 145 -7.32 13.67 7.62
N ILE A 146 -8.39 14.23 8.12
CA ILE A 146 -9.70 13.55 8.21
C ILE A 146 -10.20 13.25 6.79
N SER A 147 -10.35 11.97 6.46
CA SER A 147 -10.72 11.48 5.12
C SER A 147 -11.44 10.14 5.20
N PRO A 148 -12.41 9.85 4.31
CA PRO A 148 -13.05 8.55 4.18
C PRO A 148 -12.07 7.38 3.98
N TYR A 149 -10.88 7.68 3.50
CA TYR A 149 -9.81 6.73 3.23
C TYR A 149 -9.38 5.92 4.47
N PHE A 150 -9.31 6.57 5.65
CA PHE A 150 -8.72 5.98 6.85
C PHE A 150 -9.73 5.21 7.72
N SER A 151 -9.22 4.24 8.52
CA SER A 151 -10.03 3.22 9.19
C SER A 151 -10.99 3.76 10.25
N ALA A 152 -10.65 4.83 10.98
CA ALA A 152 -11.50 5.36 12.05
C ALA A 152 -12.93 5.70 11.58
N LEU A 153 -13.04 6.30 10.38
CA LEU A 153 -14.33 6.62 9.78
C LEU A 153 -15.14 5.37 9.41
N LYS A 154 -14.46 4.30 8.98
CA LYS A 154 -15.10 3.02 8.66
C LYS A 154 -15.59 2.31 9.94
N ILE A 155 -14.77 2.32 10.99
CA ILE A 155 -15.18 1.78 12.32
C ILE A 155 -16.40 2.56 12.85
N ARG A 156 -16.36 3.90 12.81
CA ARG A 156 -17.50 4.72 13.27
C ARG A 156 -18.77 4.43 12.45
N TRP A 157 -18.62 4.30 11.13
CA TRP A 157 -19.74 3.96 10.27
C TRP A 157 -20.34 2.57 10.61
N LEU A 158 -19.51 1.56 10.85
CA LEU A 158 -19.94 0.22 11.27
C LEU A 158 -20.73 0.28 12.59
N LEU A 159 -20.21 0.99 13.60
CA LEU A 159 -20.87 1.19 14.90
C LEU A 159 -22.22 1.92 14.77
N ASP A 160 -22.35 2.83 13.81
CA ASP A 160 -23.59 3.62 13.63
C ASP A 160 -24.64 2.89 12.79
N ASN A 161 -24.24 2.07 11.81
CA ASN A 161 -25.15 1.63 10.75
C ASN A 161 -25.40 0.13 10.69
N VAL A 162 -24.63 -0.70 11.42
CA VAL A 162 -24.76 -2.17 11.36
C VAL A 162 -25.31 -2.70 12.68
N ASP A 163 -26.53 -3.21 12.66
CA ASP A 163 -27.20 -3.66 13.89
C ASP A 163 -26.47 -4.83 14.55
N ALA A 164 -25.95 -5.80 13.80
CA ALA A 164 -25.14 -6.89 14.34
C ALA A 164 -23.87 -6.40 15.06
N VAL A 165 -23.27 -5.27 14.60
CA VAL A 165 -22.11 -4.65 15.28
C VAL A 165 -22.54 -4.00 16.60
N LYS A 166 -23.70 -3.35 16.63
CA LYS A 166 -24.25 -2.75 17.87
C LYS A 166 -24.58 -3.83 18.90
N GLU A 167 -25.23 -4.90 18.49
CA GLU A 167 -25.55 -6.05 19.33
C GLU A 167 -24.27 -6.67 19.93
N ALA A 168 -23.26 -6.92 19.10
CA ALA A 168 -21.97 -7.46 19.55
C ALA A 168 -21.23 -6.51 20.50
N LEU A 169 -21.37 -5.18 20.31
CA LEU A 169 -20.84 -4.19 21.24
C LEU A 169 -21.52 -4.28 22.62
N GLU A 170 -22.85 -4.33 22.65
CA GLU A 170 -23.65 -4.47 23.88
C GLU A 170 -23.33 -5.78 24.61
N ASP A 171 -23.15 -6.87 23.86
CA ASP A 171 -22.79 -8.20 24.39
C ASP A 171 -21.31 -8.31 24.83
N GLY A 172 -20.50 -7.31 24.53
CA GLY A 172 -19.07 -7.29 24.83
C GLY A 172 -18.28 -8.35 24.02
N THR A 173 -18.75 -8.70 22.82
CA THR A 173 -18.12 -9.71 21.94
C THR A 173 -17.47 -9.10 20.71
N LEU A 174 -17.70 -7.81 20.45
CA LEU A 174 -17.18 -7.11 19.29
C LEU A 174 -15.66 -6.99 19.34
N LEU A 175 -15.02 -7.31 18.21
CA LEU A 175 -13.66 -6.93 17.87
C LEU A 175 -13.69 -6.14 16.55
N VAL A 176 -12.81 -5.16 16.43
CA VAL A 176 -12.59 -4.41 15.18
C VAL A 176 -11.11 -4.36 14.86
N GLY A 177 -10.78 -4.24 13.59
CA GLY A 177 -9.40 -4.12 13.16
C GLY A 177 -9.27 -3.87 11.68
N THR A 178 -8.04 -3.70 11.26
CA THR A 178 -7.62 -3.71 9.86
C THR A 178 -7.39 -5.15 9.39
N MET A 179 -7.13 -5.34 8.11
CA MET A 179 -7.02 -6.66 7.49
C MET A 179 -5.98 -7.55 8.18
N ASP A 180 -4.86 -6.99 8.59
CA ASP A 180 -3.82 -7.69 9.36
C ASP A 180 -4.35 -8.33 10.65
N SER A 181 -5.15 -7.59 11.42
CA SER A 181 -5.73 -8.08 12.67
C SER A 181 -6.68 -9.25 12.42
N TRP A 182 -7.46 -9.18 11.35
CA TRP A 182 -8.35 -10.28 10.93
C TRP A 182 -7.57 -11.53 10.51
N LEU A 183 -6.52 -11.36 9.70
CA LEU A 183 -5.66 -12.46 9.26
C LEU A 183 -4.97 -13.14 10.46
N ILE A 184 -4.30 -12.36 11.31
CA ILE A 184 -3.56 -12.89 12.46
C ILE A 184 -4.49 -13.59 13.43
N TRP A 185 -5.65 -12.99 13.73
CA TRP A 185 -6.63 -13.56 14.64
C TRP A 185 -7.11 -14.95 14.15
N ASN A 186 -7.46 -15.09 12.88
CA ASN A 186 -7.87 -16.37 12.30
C ASN A 186 -6.72 -17.37 12.24
N LEU A 187 -5.55 -16.96 11.75
CA LEU A 187 -4.39 -17.84 11.61
C LEU A 187 -3.88 -18.39 12.96
N THR A 188 -4.15 -17.68 14.05
CA THR A 188 -3.71 -18.09 15.40
C THR A 188 -4.79 -18.80 16.21
N GLY A 189 -5.94 -19.16 15.59
CA GLY A 189 -6.97 -20.01 16.19
C GLY A 189 -8.35 -19.37 16.34
N GLY A 190 -8.54 -18.14 15.93
CA GLY A 190 -9.85 -17.48 15.92
C GLY A 190 -10.54 -17.52 17.30
N PRO A 191 -11.79 -18.04 17.38
CA PRO A 191 -12.51 -18.17 18.65
C PRO A 191 -11.80 -19.05 19.70
N ASN A 192 -10.86 -19.90 19.27
CA ASN A 192 -10.16 -20.88 20.11
C ASN A 192 -8.77 -20.39 20.56
N GLY A 193 -8.57 -19.10 20.72
CA GLY A 193 -7.31 -18.54 21.23
C GLY A 193 -6.61 -17.59 20.26
N GLY A 194 -7.31 -17.11 19.24
CA GLY A 194 -6.81 -16.13 18.29
C GLY A 194 -6.29 -14.84 18.96
N ILE A 195 -5.22 -14.31 18.43
CA ILE A 195 -4.52 -13.14 18.96
C ILE A 195 -5.02 -11.88 18.23
N HIS A 196 -5.55 -10.91 18.99
CA HIS A 196 -6.05 -9.65 18.46
C HIS A 196 -4.97 -8.57 18.52
N ILE A 197 -4.17 -8.46 17.47
CA ILE A 197 -3.07 -7.50 17.35
C ILE A 197 -3.08 -6.81 15.99
N THR A 198 -2.37 -5.70 15.91
CA THR A 198 -1.98 -5.00 14.68
C THR A 198 -0.53 -4.54 14.82
N ASP A 199 0.13 -4.22 13.70
CA ASP A 199 1.44 -3.60 13.75
C ASP A 199 1.38 -2.06 13.69
N VAL A 200 2.50 -1.40 14.03
CA VAL A 200 2.61 0.06 14.01
C VAL A 200 2.37 0.67 12.63
N THR A 201 2.65 -0.05 11.53
CA THR A 201 2.46 0.48 10.18
C THR A 201 0.97 0.51 9.82
N ASN A 202 0.21 -0.55 10.10
CA ASN A 202 -1.24 -0.59 9.93
C ASN A 202 -1.94 0.37 10.91
N ALA A 203 -1.55 0.37 12.19
CA ALA A 203 -2.09 1.26 13.20
C ALA A 203 -1.93 2.74 12.83
N SER A 204 -0.80 3.13 12.22
CA SER A 204 -0.56 4.51 11.78
C SER A 204 -1.49 4.97 10.64
N ARG A 205 -2.25 4.05 10.02
CA ARG A 205 -3.22 4.35 8.96
C ARG A 205 -4.66 4.43 9.45
N THR A 206 -4.89 4.24 10.73
CA THR A 206 -6.24 4.20 11.31
C THR A 206 -6.81 5.56 11.69
N MET A 207 -5.99 6.59 11.88
CA MET A 207 -6.29 7.87 12.55
C MET A 207 -6.55 7.73 14.07
N LEU A 208 -6.19 6.60 14.68
CA LEU A 208 -6.41 6.34 16.12
C LEU A 208 -5.10 6.21 16.90
N MET A 209 -3.96 6.01 16.20
CA MET A 209 -2.65 5.89 16.83
C MET A 209 -1.93 7.24 16.85
N ASN A 210 -1.33 7.56 18.00
CA ASN A 210 -0.43 8.71 18.12
C ASN A 210 0.96 8.34 17.58
N LEU A 211 1.47 9.12 16.62
CA LEU A 211 2.76 8.86 15.97
C LEU A 211 3.96 8.93 16.92
N LYS A 212 3.88 9.71 18.04
CA LYS A 212 4.98 9.87 18.98
C LYS A 212 5.04 8.72 19.98
N THR A 213 3.87 8.30 20.49
CA THR A 213 3.79 7.25 21.51
C THR A 213 3.67 5.85 20.91
N LEU A 214 3.28 5.73 19.63
CA LEU A 214 2.96 4.48 18.94
C LEU A 214 1.88 3.66 19.66
N GLN A 215 0.94 4.34 20.30
CA GLN A 215 -0.16 3.76 21.04
C GLN A 215 -1.48 4.38 20.60
N TRP A 216 -2.59 3.68 20.85
CA TRP A 216 -3.92 4.25 20.65
C TRP A 216 -4.09 5.52 21.50
N ASP A 217 -4.45 6.62 20.87
CA ASP A 217 -4.56 7.92 21.49
C ASP A 217 -5.98 8.15 22.05
N ASN A 218 -6.08 8.61 23.29
CA ASN A 218 -7.36 8.83 23.94
C ASN A 218 -8.14 9.99 23.31
N GLU A 219 -7.46 11.04 22.84
CA GLU A 219 -8.10 12.18 22.18
C GLU A 219 -8.66 11.77 20.83
N LEU A 220 -7.88 11.01 20.03
CA LEU A 220 -8.32 10.49 18.75
C LEU A 220 -9.50 9.51 18.89
N CYS A 221 -9.40 8.54 19.80
CA CYS A 221 -10.49 7.60 20.06
C CYS A 221 -11.78 8.32 20.52
N LYS A 222 -11.65 9.34 21.38
CA LYS A 222 -12.77 10.17 21.83
C LYS A 222 -13.36 10.99 20.68
N PHE A 223 -12.53 11.56 19.81
CA PHE A 223 -13.01 12.35 18.68
C PHE A 223 -13.91 11.54 17.73
N PHE A 224 -13.50 10.30 17.43
CA PHE A 224 -14.28 9.38 16.58
C PHE A 224 -15.34 8.60 17.37
N ASP A 225 -15.42 8.76 18.68
CA ASP A 225 -16.30 8.01 19.57
C ASP A 225 -16.15 6.48 19.39
N ILE A 226 -14.91 6.01 19.43
CA ILE A 226 -14.54 4.60 19.31
C ILE A 226 -13.97 4.12 20.64
N PRO A 227 -14.61 3.12 21.30
CA PRO A 227 -14.08 2.54 22.52
C PRO A 227 -12.73 1.87 22.27
N LYS A 228 -11.74 2.21 23.08
CA LYS A 228 -10.35 1.75 22.90
C LYS A 228 -10.18 0.24 23.09
N GLU A 229 -11.02 -0.35 23.92
CA GLU A 229 -11.06 -1.78 24.21
C GLU A 229 -11.48 -2.66 23.02
N LEU A 230 -12.05 -2.08 21.97
CA LEU A 230 -12.38 -2.77 20.72
C LEU A 230 -11.16 -2.94 19.81
N LEU A 231 -10.11 -2.14 20.03
CA LEU A 231 -8.96 -2.06 19.16
C LEU A 231 -7.92 -3.13 19.50
N PRO A 232 -7.17 -3.64 18.49
CA PRO A 232 -6.13 -4.63 18.71
C PRO A 232 -4.95 -4.07 19.51
N GLU A 233 -4.15 -4.93 20.15
CA GLU A 233 -2.88 -4.52 20.73
C GLU A 233 -1.89 -4.13 19.63
N ILE A 234 -1.23 -2.98 19.75
CA ILE A 234 -0.21 -2.53 18.78
C ILE A 234 1.13 -3.20 19.08
N LYS A 235 1.68 -3.87 18.08
CA LYS A 235 3.00 -4.52 18.11
C LYS A 235 3.98 -3.84 17.15
N THR A 236 5.26 -4.19 17.23
CA THR A 236 6.24 -3.78 16.22
C THR A 236 6.03 -4.56 14.93
N SER A 237 6.61 -4.11 13.83
CA SER A 237 6.46 -4.77 12.52
C SER A 237 7.24 -6.09 12.42
N SER A 238 8.10 -6.39 13.38
CA SER A 238 8.99 -7.57 13.37
C SER A 238 9.20 -8.08 14.78
N GLU A 239 8.37 -9.03 15.17
CA GLU A 239 8.48 -9.83 16.41
C GLU A 239 7.59 -11.07 16.28
N VAL A 240 7.86 -12.11 17.04
CA VAL A 240 7.00 -13.30 17.04
C VAL A 240 5.73 -12.99 17.78
N TYR A 241 4.61 -12.92 17.05
CA TYR A 241 3.28 -12.62 17.62
C TYR A 241 2.59 -13.88 18.15
N GLY A 242 2.69 -14.97 17.41
CA GLY A 242 2.06 -16.25 17.69
C GLY A 242 2.49 -17.31 16.67
N ARG A 243 1.72 -18.37 16.58
CA ARG A 243 1.98 -19.47 15.65
C ARG A 243 0.71 -19.81 14.88
N ILE A 244 0.87 -20.30 13.65
CA ILE A 244 -0.22 -20.85 12.87
C ILE A 244 -0.85 -22.01 13.68
N ALA A 245 -2.16 -21.96 13.87
CA ALA A 245 -2.88 -22.87 14.76
C ALA A 245 -3.27 -24.20 14.12
N GLU A 246 -3.37 -24.25 12.78
CA GLU A 246 -3.83 -25.43 12.04
C GLU A 246 -3.30 -25.48 10.60
N GLY A 247 -3.58 -26.55 9.89
CA GLY A 247 -3.23 -26.71 8.48
C GLY A 247 -1.76 -27.11 8.25
N PRO A 248 -1.28 -27.07 7.00
CA PRO A 248 0.05 -27.56 6.65
C PRO A 248 1.18 -26.74 7.27
N MET A 249 0.90 -25.52 7.70
CA MET A 249 1.87 -24.61 8.33
C MET A 249 1.74 -24.56 9.86
N GLU A 250 0.99 -25.49 10.47
CA GLU A 250 0.78 -25.53 11.93
C GLU A 250 2.11 -25.45 12.71
N GLY A 251 2.12 -24.60 13.73
CA GLY A 251 3.27 -24.39 14.61
C GLY A 251 4.34 -23.43 14.07
N ILE A 252 4.29 -23.03 12.79
CA ILE A 252 5.23 -22.04 12.24
C ILE A 252 4.91 -20.67 12.84
N PRO A 253 5.94 -19.91 13.34
CA PRO A 253 5.71 -18.60 13.92
C PRO A 253 5.30 -17.56 12.87
N ILE A 254 4.32 -16.73 13.21
CA ILE A 254 4.02 -15.48 12.54
C ILE A 254 4.91 -14.42 13.17
N ALA A 255 5.90 -13.91 12.43
CA ALA A 255 6.98 -13.08 12.98
C ALA A 255 7.09 -11.70 12.36
N SER A 256 6.21 -11.34 11.44
CA SER A 256 6.05 -9.96 10.97
C SER A 256 4.65 -9.69 10.48
N CYS A 257 4.27 -8.41 10.55
CA CYS A 257 3.09 -7.88 9.93
C CYS A 257 3.36 -6.44 9.49
N MET A 258 2.98 -6.10 8.27
CA MET A 258 3.18 -4.77 7.71
C MET A 258 2.12 -4.46 6.67
N GLY A 259 1.70 -3.20 6.59
CA GLY A 259 0.95 -2.74 5.42
C GLY A 259 1.76 -2.91 4.13
N ASP A 260 1.10 -3.25 3.03
CA ASP A 260 1.70 -3.60 1.74
C ASP A 260 2.74 -2.57 1.22
N GLN A 261 2.42 -1.29 1.34
CA GLN A 261 3.31 -0.21 0.90
C GLN A 261 4.55 -0.05 1.81
N HIS A 262 4.40 -0.37 3.10
CA HIS A 262 5.48 -0.36 4.09
C HIS A 262 6.37 -1.60 3.92
N ALA A 263 5.77 -2.74 3.67
CA ALA A 263 6.50 -3.95 3.33
C ALA A 263 7.32 -3.74 2.04
N ALA A 264 6.73 -3.12 1.00
CA ALA A 264 7.46 -2.77 -0.21
C ALA A 264 8.63 -1.79 0.04
N LEU A 265 8.48 -0.83 0.98
CA LEU A 265 9.57 0.07 1.38
C LEU A 265 10.78 -0.73 1.93
N LEU A 266 10.50 -1.75 2.75
CA LEU A 266 11.52 -2.65 3.28
C LEU A 266 12.10 -3.58 2.20
N GLY A 267 11.24 -4.21 1.39
CA GLY A 267 11.64 -5.11 0.30
C GLY A 267 12.48 -4.43 -0.79
N GLN A 268 12.24 -3.16 -1.04
CA GLN A 268 13.05 -2.28 -1.90
C GLN A 268 14.31 -1.76 -1.21
N LYS A 269 14.57 -2.16 0.05
CA LYS A 269 15.70 -1.70 0.86
C LYS A 269 15.81 -0.18 1.00
N CYS A 270 14.68 0.49 1.11
CA CYS A 270 14.63 1.91 1.43
C CYS A 270 14.85 2.14 2.94
N LEU A 271 15.97 1.65 3.47
CA LEU A 271 16.29 1.64 4.90
C LEU A 271 16.90 2.93 5.42
N LYS A 272 17.48 3.72 4.53
CA LYS A 272 18.16 4.96 4.91
C LYS A 272 17.22 6.16 4.74
N LYS A 273 17.34 7.12 5.65
CA LYS A 273 16.73 8.44 5.47
C LYS A 273 17.08 8.99 4.08
N GLY A 274 16.10 9.51 3.36
CA GLY A 274 16.28 10.00 2.00
C GLY A 274 16.08 8.95 0.91
N SER A 275 15.75 7.70 1.24
CA SER A 275 15.37 6.68 0.26
C SER A 275 13.87 6.70 0.01
N ALA A 276 13.46 6.47 -1.23
CA ALA A 276 12.04 6.40 -1.58
C ALA A 276 11.74 5.29 -2.58
N LYS A 277 10.52 4.79 -2.48
CA LYS A 277 9.95 3.86 -3.45
C LYS A 277 8.61 4.36 -3.98
N SER A 278 8.22 3.93 -5.16
CA SER A 278 6.89 4.14 -5.73
C SER A 278 6.34 2.83 -6.30
N THR A 279 5.17 2.42 -5.82
CA THR A 279 4.46 1.26 -6.35
C THR A 279 3.43 1.70 -7.37
N TYR A 280 3.53 1.19 -8.60
CA TYR A 280 2.66 1.52 -9.74
C TYR A 280 1.64 0.41 -9.97
N GLY A 281 0.44 0.62 -9.46
CA GLY A 281 -0.73 -0.24 -9.63
C GLY A 281 -1.89 0.51 -10.27
N THR A 282 -3.11 0.32 -9.77
CA THR A 282 -4.31 1.11 -10.15
C THR A 282 -4.09 2.59 -9.90
N GLY A 283 -3.52 2.93 -8.73
CA GLY A 283 -2.91 4.21 -8.39
C GLY A 283 -1.39 4.06 -8.21
N CYS A 284 -0.70 5.13 -7.78
CA CYS A 284 0.69 5.06 -7.34
C CYS A 284 0.79 5.48 -5.89
N PHE A 285 1.64 4.76 -5.13
CA PHE A 285 1.93 5.06 -3.73
C PHE A 285 3.42 5.27 -3.54
N LEU A 286 3.78 6.50 -3.25
CA LEU A 286 5.16 6.91 -3.07
C LEU A 286 5.44 7.12 -1.58
N LEU A 287 6.41 6.37 -1.03
CA LEU A 287 6.87 6.50 0.34
C LEU A 287 8.32 6.96 0.36
N TYR A 288 8.59 7.99 1.17
CA TYR A 288 9.93 8.52 1.43
C TYR A 288 10.30 8.31 2.90
N ASN A 289 11.39 7.61 3.15
CA ASN A 289 11.91 7.33 4.48
C ASN A 289 12.51 8.60 5.11
N THR A 290 11.91 9.09 6.19
CA THR A 290 12.37 10.28 6.94
C THR A 290 13.31 9.93 8.11
N GLY A 291 13.64 8.63 8.29
CA GLY A 291 14.40 8.15 9.45
C GLY A 291 13.55 8.24 10.73
N SER A 292 14.16 8.62 11.83
CA SER A 292 13.49 8.77 13.13
C SER A 292 12.70 10.10 13.27
N GLU A 293 12.65 10.92 12.24
CA GLU A 293 11.99 12.22 12.28
C GLU A 293 10.53 12.14 11.83
N ILE A 294 9.61 12.64 12.64
CA ILE A 294 8.23 12.89 12.27
C ILE A 294 8.20 14.23 11.52
N VAL A 295 8.07 14.18 10.19
CA VAL A 295 7.98 15.37 9.35
C VAL A 295 6.50 15.71 9.17
N ASP A 296 6.08 16.87 9.64
CA ASP A 296 4.75 17.40 9.36
C ASP A 296 4.77 18.09 7.99
N SER A 297 4.04 17.52 7.03
CA SER A 297 4.02 18.05 5.68
C SER A 297 3.13 19.28 5.56
N GLU A 298 3.67 20.37 5.05
CA GLU A 298 2.93 21.59 4.65
C GLU A 298 2.48 21.54 3.18
N HIS A 299 2.91 20.50 2.44
CA HIS A 299 2.68 20.39 1.00
C HIS A 299 1.72 19.23 0.64
N GLY A 300 0.81 18.87 1.55
CA GLY A 300 -0.27 17.93 1.25
C GLY A 300 0.11 16.45 1.33
N LEU A 301 1.28 16.10 1.85
CA LEU A 301 1.66 14.71 2.11
C LEU A 301 1.13 14.25 3.47
N VAL A 302 1.07 12.93 3.66
CA VAL A 302 0.71 12.34 4.95
C VAL A 302 1.95 11.74 5.61
N THR A 303 1.99 11.78 6.96
CA THR A 303 3.06 11.18 7.73
C THR A 303 2.58 9.86 8.32
N THR A 304 3.39 8.84 8.20
CA THR A 304 3.09 7.48 8.65
C THR A 304 4.33 6.85 9.30
N VAL A 305 4.14 5.77 10.06
CA VAL A 305 5.27 4.92 10.45
C VAL A 305 5.73 4.14 9.23
N GLY A 306 7.00 4.22 8.89
CA GLY A 306 7.60 3.42 7.82
C GLY A 306 7.73 1.94 8.21
N TYR A 307 8.34 1.69 9.36
CA TYR A 307 8.46 0.37 10.01
C TYR A 307 9.09 0.51 11.41
N LYS A 308 8.90 -0.53 12.24
CA LYS A 308 9.65 -0.73 13.49
C LYS A 308 10.06 -2.19 13.59
N LEU A 309 11.34 -2.49 13.40
CA LEU A 309 11.86 -3.86 13.31
C LEU A 309 12.31 -4.38 14.68
N GLY A 310 11.35 -4.65 15.54
CA GLY A 310 11.55 -5.17 16.90
C GLY A 310 11.34 -4.15 18.01
N PRO A 311 11.01 -4.61 19.23
CA PRO A 311 10.64 -3.73 20.35
C PRO A 311 11.74 -2.73 20.75
N ASN A 312 12.99 -3.15 20.63
CA ASN A 312 14.16 -2.36 21.10
C ASN A 312 14.79 -1.50 20.00
N ASN A 313 14.31 -1.57 18.76
CA ASN A 313 14.85 -0.80 17.65
C ASN A 313 14.11 0.54 17.51
N ASP A 314 14.80 1.52 16.93
CA ASP A 314 14.21 2.81 16.59
C ASP A 314 13.10 2.64 15.55
N VAL A 315 12.13 3.53 15.61
CA VAL A 315 11.08 3.62 14.59
C VAL A 315 11.59 4.44 13.40
N ALA A 316 11.32 3.96 12.21
CA ALA A 316 11.46 4.74 10.99
C ALA A 316 10.10 5.31 10.57
N TYR A 317 10.05 6.61 10.29
CA TYR A 317 8.86 7.27 9.75
C TYR A 317 8.97 7.45 8.24
N ALA A 318 7.85 7.73 7.61
CA ALA A 318 7.81 8.00 6.18
C ALA A 318 6.80 9.12 5.86
N LEU A 319 7.11 9.92 4.83
CA LEU A 319 6.12 10.72 4.13
C LEU A 319 5.52 9.88 3.00
N GLU A 320 4.21 9.98 2.84
CA GLU A 320 3.50 9.31 1.74
C GLU A 320 2.73 10.31 0.90
N GLY A 321 2.85 10.15 -0.42
CA GLY A 321 2.00 10.79 -1.41
C GLY A 321 1.35 9.75 -2.30
N SER A 322 0.06 9.93 -2.58
CA SER A 322 -0.72 9.00 -3.40
C SER A 322 -1.19 9.67 -4.68
N VAL A 323 -0.99 9.00 -5.81
CA VAL A 323 -1.59 9.31 -7.10
C VAL A 323 -2.80 8.40 -7.27
N ALA A 324 -4.00 8.99 -7.31
CA ALA A 324 -5.24 8.21 -7.37
C ALA A 324 -5.37 7.39 -8.66
N VAL A 325 -4.94 7.96 -9.78
CA VAL A 325 -5.17 7.42 -11.13
C VAL A 325 -3.85 7.21 -11.85
N ALA A 326 -3.41 5.96 -11.90
CA ALA A 326 -2.26 5.50 -12.69
C ALA A 326 -2.69 4.43 -13.69
N GLY A 327 -2.68 3.16 -13.34
CA GLY A 327 -3.20 2.07 -14.18
C GLY A 327 -4.69 2.23 -14.50
N ALA A 328 -5.44 2.88 -13.64
CA ALA A 328 -6.83 3.25 -13.89
C ALA A 328 -6.98 4.15 -15.14
N ALA A 329 -6.01 5.01 -15.46
CA ALA A 329 -6.02 5.78 -16.70
C ALA A 329 -5.93 4.87 -17.93
N PHE A 330 -5.12 3.82 -17.86
CA PHE A 330 -4.97 2.86 -18.96
C PHE A 330 -6.24 2.01 -19.16
N ALA A 331 -6.85 1.58 -18.05
CA ALA A 331 -8.14 0.90 -18.09
C ALA A 331 -9.22 1.80 -18.72
N TRP A 332 -9.28 3.07 -18.33
CA TRP A 332 -10.20 4.05 -18.88
C TRP A 332 -10.02 4.30 -20.39
N LEU A 333 -8.75 4.40 -20.85
CA LEU A 333 -8.45 4.54 -22.29
C LEU A 333 -8.95 3.33 -23.10
N LYS A 334 -8.90 2.12 -22.51
CA LYS A 334 -9.39 0.89 -23.11
C LYS A 334 -10.92 0.79 -23.02
N GLU A 335 -11.47 0.84 -21.83
CA GLU A 335 -12.85 0.42 -21.54
C GLU A 335 -13.88 1.52 -21.82
N ASN A 336 -13.54 2.78 -21.56
CA ASN A 336 -14.46 3.89 -21.69
C ASN A 336 -14.34 4.63 -23.03
N ILE A 337 -13.10 4.83 -23.52
CA ILE A 337 -12.83 5.61 -24.74
C ILE A 337 -12.52 4.72 -25.94
N GLY A 338 -12.06 3.48 -25.74
CA GLY A 338 -11.74 2.56 -26.82
C GLY A 338 -10.55 3.00 -27.68
N LEU A 339 -9.59 3.73 -27.11
CA LEU A 339 -8.38 4.13 -27.84
C LEU A 339 -7.39 2.97 -28.04
N VAL A 340 -7.49 1.93 -27.24
CA VAL A 340 -6.72 0.68 -27.33
C VAL A 340 -7.63 -0.51 -27.07
N GLU A 341 -7.34 -1.65 -27.67
CA GLU A 341 -8.08 -2.90 -27.45
C GLU A 341 -7.58 -3.64 -26.21
N THR A 342 -6.27 -3.54 -25.94
CA THR A 342 -5.61 -4.13 -24.79
C THR A 342 -4.64 -3.15 -24.13
N VAL A 343 -4.41 -3.30 -22.84
CA VAL A 343 -3.43 -2.47 -22.09
C VAL A 343 -2.00 -2.65 -22.64
N THR A 344 -1.70 -3.82 -23.22
CA THR A 344 -0.39 -4.11 -23.82
C THR A 344 -0.10 -3.30 -25.08
N GLU A 345 -1.12 -2.72 -25.73
CA GLU A 345 -0.95 -1.84 -26.90
C GLU A 345 -0.51 -0.41 -26.52
N ILE A 346 -0.63 -0.02 -25.26
CA ILE A 346 -0.33 1.34 -24.79
C ILE A 346 1.12 1.72 -25.08
N GLU A 347 2.08 0.87 -24.72
CA GLU A 347 3.49 1.16 -24.95
C GLU A 347 3.84 1.24 -26.44
N PRO A 348 3.49 0.26 -27.29
CA PRO A 348 3.72 0.34 -28.73
C PRO A 348 3.05 1.56 -29.39
N LEU A 349 1.83 1.92 -28.96
CA LEU A 349 1.11 3.05 -29.53
C LEU A 349 1.75 4.38 -29.13
N ALA A 350 2.13 4.54 -27.85
CA ALA A 350 2.83 5.73 -27.35
C ALA A 350 4.21 5.91 -27.98
N ASN A 351 4.90 4.80 -28.35
CA ASN A 351 6.19 4.81 -29.02
C ASN A 351 6.13 5.26 -30.51
N ARG A 352 4.93 5.39 -31.10
CA ARG A 352 4.79 5.91 -32.48
C ARG A 352 5.10 7.39 -32.59
N VAL A 353 5.13 8.11 -31.49
CA VAL A 353 5.45 9.55 -31.41
C VAL A 353 6.57 9.79 -30.42
N HIS A 354 7.45 10.74 -30.74
CA HIS A 354 8.60 11.05 -29.87
C HIS A 354 8.21 11.89 -28.63
N HIS A 355 7.10 12.63 -28.71
CA HIS A 355 6.55 13.47 -27.65
C HIS A 355 5.02 13.52 -27.76
N SER A 356 4.35 14.01 -26.72
CA SER A 356 2.88 14.12 -26.68
C SER A 356 2.31 15.24 -27.55
N GLY A 357 3.16 15.99 -28.28
CA GLY A 357 2.71 17.09 -29.14
C GLY A 357 2.09 18.27 -28.36
N ASP A 358 2.60 18.55 -27.17
CA ASP A 358 2.02 19.53 -26.22
C ASP A 358 0.60 19.14 -25.72
N VAL A 359 0.16 17.91 -25.93
CA VAL A 359 -1.06 17.39 -25.32
C VAL A 359 -0.77 16.99 -23.88
N TYR A 360 -1.60 17.45 -22.96
CA TYR A 360 -1.56 17.12 -21.53
C TYR A 360 -2.89 16.52 -21.10
N PHE A 361 -2.84 15.38 -20.44
CA PHE A 361 -4.00 14.71 -19.88
C PHE A 361 -3.91 14.75 -18.36
N VAL A 362 -4.91 15.34 -17.70
CA VAL A 362 -5.04 15.33 -16.24
C VAL A 362 -6.16 14.35 -15.87
N PRO A 363 -5.85 13.16 -15.34
CA PRO A 363 -6.84 12.12 -15.08
C PRO A 363 -7.51 12.28 -13.70
N ALA A 364 -8.08 13.45 -13.43
CA ALA A 364 -8.76 13.77 -12.17
C ALA A 364 -10.19 13.21 -12.13
N PHE A 365 -10.38 11.89 -12.31
CA PHE A 365 -11.72 11.28 -12.43
C PHE A 365 -12.60 11.45 -11.20
N SER A 366 -11.99 11.46 -10.00
CA SER A 366 -12.65 11.67 -8.71
C SER A 366 -11.94 12.74 -7.90
N GLY A 367 -11.45 13.79 -8.56
CA GLY A 367 -10.61 14.80 -7.96
C GLY A 367 -9.12 14.50 -8.05
N LEU A 368 -8.31 15.34 -7.43
CA LEU A 368 -6.86 15.20 -7.30
C LEU A 368 -6.48 14.98 -5.84
N TYR A 369 -5.60 14.00 -5.59
CA TYR A 369 -5.03 13.70 -4.29
C TYR A 369 -3.78 14.55 -4.03
N ALA A 370 -2.85 14.05 -3.24
CA ALA A 370 -1.61 14.76 -2.94
C ALA A 370 -0.88 15.23 -4.21
N PRO A 371 -0.31 16.42 -4.22
CA PRO A 371 -0.30 17.43 -3.16
C PRO A 371 -1.50 18.41 -3.20
N TYR A 372 -2.41 18.25 -4.13
CA TYR A 372 -3.46 19.23 -4.45
C TYR A 372 -4.69 19.16 -3.53
N TRP A 373 -5.18 17.97 -3.23
CA TRP A 373 -6.40 17.69 -2.44
C TRP A 373 -7.64 18.45 -2.95
N GLN A 374 -7.81 18.49 -4.28
CA GLN A 374 -8.92 19.14 -4.96
C GLN A 374 -9.99 18.11 -5.33
N SER A 375 -11.07 18.05 -4.55
CA SER A 375 -12.18 17.13 -4.79
C SER A 375 -13.09 17.57 -5.93
N ASP A 376 -13.11 18.85 -6.26
CA ASP A 376 -13.88 19.48 -7.32
C ASP A 376 -13.21 19.40 -8.71
N ALA A 377 -11.96 18.95 -8.77
CA ALA A 377 -11.26 18.75 -10.03
C ALA A 377 -11.85 17.58 -10.84
N ARG A 378 -11.89 17.71 -12.16
CA ARG A 378 -12.26 16.63 -13.09
C ARG A 378 -11.28 16.52 -14.23
N GLY A 379 -11.29 15.34 -14.91
CA GLY A 379 -10.35 15.03 -15.97
C GLY A 379 -10.44 16.01 -17.14
N VAL A 380 -9.28 16.47 -17.63
CA VAL A 380 -9.18 17.34 -18.79
C VAL A 380 -8.06 16.88 -19.73
N ILE A 381 -8.24 17.13 -21.03
CA ILE A 381 -7.20 16.99 -22.06
C ILE A 381 -6.98 18.35 -22.69
N CYS A 382 -5.76 18.89 -22.57
CA CYS A 382 -5.39 20.21 -23.07
C CYS A 382 -4.37 20.10 -24.21
N GLY A 383 -4.28 21.14 -25.05
CA GLY A 383 -3.25 21.24 -26.09
C GLY A 383 -3.55 20.45 -27.36
N ILE A 384 -4.81 20.06 -27.59
CA ILE A 384 -5.25 19.36 -28.81
C ILE A 384 -5.22 20.31 -29.99
N THR A 385 -4.65 19.84 -31.11
CA THR A 385 -4.65 20.51 -32.43
C THR A 385 -5.20 19.57 -33.50
N GLU A 386 -5.36 20.05 -34.72
CA GLU A 386 -5.80 19.24 -35.86
C GLU A 386 -4.82 18.09 -36.20
N GLU A 387 -3.56 18.18 -35.78
CA GLU A 387 -2.54 17.14 -35.99
C GLU A 387 -2.52 16.09 -34.87
N THR A 388 -3.30 16.29 -33.81
CA THR A 388 -3.31 15.39 -32.65
C THR A 388 -3.88 14.02 -33.03
N GLN A 389 -3.11 12.99 -32.77
CA GLN A 389 -3.46 11.59 -33.02
C GLN A 389 -3.70 10.85 -31.70
N ARG A 390 -4.34 9.68 -31.76
CA ARG A 390 -4.54 8.82 -30.58
C ARG A 390 -3.24 8.47 -29.84
N SER A 391 -2.11 8.33 -30.57
CA SER A 391 -0.77 8.10 -30.00
C SER A 391 -0.29 9.24 -29.11
N HIS A 392 -0.61 10.51 -29.44
CA HIS A 392 -0.31 11.65 -28.61
C HIS A 392 -1.11 11.63 -27.31
N ILE A 393 -2.39 11.26 -27.35
CA ILE A 393 -3.28 11.17 -26.17
C ILE A 393 -2.82 10.05 -25.24
N VAL A 394 -2.53 8.87 -25.80
CA VAL A 394 -2.04 7.71 -25.01
C VAL A 394 -0.69 8.04 -24.36
N ARG A 395 0.21 8.71 -25.08
CA ARG A 395 1.49 9.16 -24.53
C ARG A 395 1.29 10.21 -23.43
N ALA A 396 0.40 11.18 -23.63
CA ALA A 396 0.07 12.18 -22.61
C ALA A 396 -0.50 11.54 -21.33
N ALA A 397 -1.28 10.46 -21.45
CA ALA A 397 -1.77 9.70 -20.30
C ALA A 397 -0.62 9.00 -19.53
N MET A 398 0.38 8.45 -20.23
CA MET A 398 1.58 7.91 -19.57
C MET A 398 2.39 9.01 -18.89
N GLU A 399 2.59 10.14 -19.56
CA GLU A 399 3.31 11.29 -19.00
C GLU A 399 2.60 11.90 -17.79
N ALA A 400 1.27 11.87 -17.76
CA ALA A 400 0.46 12.33 -16.63
C ALA A 400 0.80 11.59 -15.33
N ILE A 401 1.01 10.28 -15.39
CA ILE A 401 1.42 9.47 -14.23
C ILE A 401 2.79 9.94 -13.73
N CYS A 402 3.71 10.19 -14.66
CA CYS A 402 5.05 10.65 -14.33
C CYS A 402 5.06 12.07 -13.75
N PHE A 403 4.23 12.97 -14.26
CA PHE A 403 4.09 14.31 -13.74
C PHE A 403 3.49 14.34 -12.33
N GLN A 404 2.44 13.56 -12.08
CA GLN A 404 1.87 13.44 -10.73
C GLN A 404 2.90 12.88 -9.74
N THR A 405 3.71 11.91 -10.14
CA THR A 405 4.83 11.42 -9.32
C THR A 405 5.84 12.55 -9.06
N ARG A 406 6.16 13.38 -10.05
CA ARG A 406 7.03 14.54 -9.87
C ARG A 406 6.43 15.56 -8.90
N ASP A 407 5.13 15.84 -8.97
CA ASP A 407 4.43 16.71 -8.01
C ASP A 407 4.67 16.28 -6.56
N ILE A 408 4.57 14.97 -6.30
CA ILE A 408 4.80 14.39 -4.98
C ILE A 408 6.28 14.50 -4.59
N LEU A 409 7.21 14.19 -5.50
CA LEU A 409 8.64 14.30 -5.22
C LEU A 409 9.08 15.74 -4.91
N GLU A 410 8.50 16.73 -5.59
CA GLU A 410 8.76 18.14 -5.28
C GLU A 410 8.20 18.56 -3.92
N ALA A 411 7.01 18.06 -3.56
CA ALA A 411 6.45 18.25 -2.22
C ALA A 411 7.36 17.65 -1.14
N MET A 412 7.81 16.41 -1.35
CA MET A 412 8.73 15.73 -0.43
C MET A 412 10.06 16.47 -0.27
N ALA A 413 10.63 16.97 -1.36
CA ALA A 413 11.88 17.71 -1.31
C ALA A 413 11.75 19.03 -0.52
N LYS A 414 10.59 19.70 -0.62
CA LYS A 414 10.30 20.91 0.15
C LYS A 414 10.14 20.61 1.64
N ASP A 415 9.36 19.58 1.99
CA ASP A 415 9.10 19.20 3.38
C ASP A 415 10.34 18.63 4.10
N CYS A 416 11.17 17.87 3.38
CA CYS A 416 12.36 17.21 3.94
C CYS A 416 13.66 18.05 3.78
N GLY A 417 13.64 19.11 2.98
CA GLY A 417 14.81 19.94 2.69
C GLY A 417 15.91 19.23 1.88
N THR A 418 15.64 18.02 1.37
CA THR A 418 16.63 17.20 0.64
C THR A 418 15.98 16.59 -0.60
N PRO A 419 16.50 16.84 -1.81
CA PRO A 419 15.98 16.24 -3.03
C PRO A 419 16.30 14.74 -3.07
N LEU A 420 15.41 13.98 -3.72
CA LEU A 420 15.63 12.56 -3.97
C LEU A 420 16.63 12.37 -5.10
N TYR A 421 17.61 11.47 -4.90
CA TYR A 421 18.65 11.20 -5.90
C TYR A 421 18.33 9.99 -6.80
N LYS A 422 17.41 9.14 -6.43
CA LYS A 422 16.95 7.98 -7.18
C LYS A 422 15.58 7.55 -6.68
N LEU A 423 14.76 6.98 -7.55
CA LEU A 423 13.46 6.42 -7.22
C LEU A 423 13.46 4.92 -7.46
N GLN A 424 13.18 4.12 -6.44
CA GLN A 424 12.94 2.69 -6.58
C GLN A 424 11.47 2.46 -6.93
N VAL A 425 11.20 1.52 -7.85
CA VAL A 425 9.85 1.31 -8.38
C VAL A 425 9.47 -0.16 -8.41
N ASP A 426 8.21 -0.44 -8.17
CA ASP A 426 7.60 -1.75 -8.28
C ASP A 426 6.13 -1.66 -8.74
N GLY A 427 5.45 -2.81 -8.76
CA GLY A 427 4.07 -2.92 -9.21
C GLY A 427 3.95 -3.24 -10.70
N GLY A 428 2.79 -3.76 -11.09
CA GLY A 428 2.56 -4.34 -12.42
C GLY A 428 2.82 -3.40 -13.61
N MET A 429 2.59 -2.10 -13.43
CA MET A 429 2.82 -1.13 -14.51
C MET A 429 4.31 -0.90 -14.82
N THR A 430 5.22 -1.26 -13.91
CA THR A 430 6.67 -1.09 -14.12
C THR A 430 7.22 -2.00 -15.22
N ALA A 431 6.47 -3.02 -15.63
CA ALA A 431 6.79 -3.83 -16.82
C ALA A 431 6.89 -2.98 -18.11
N ASN A 432 6.23 -1.83 -18.17
CA ASN A 432 6.27 -0.90 -19.29
C ASN A 432 7.59 -0.09 -19.25
N ASN A 433 8.51 -0.38 -20.18
CA ASN A 433 9.83 0.26 -20.25
C ASN A 433 9.75 1.75 -20.62
N LEU A 434 8.81 2.12 -21.49
CA LEU A 434 8.63 3.51 -21.88
C LEU A 434 8.16 4.34 -20.67
N LEU A 435 7.21 3.82 -19.88
CA LEU A 435 6.76 4.49 -18.66
C LEU A 435 7.92 4.73 -17.69
N MET A 436 8.77 3.73 -17.48
CA MET A 436 9.95 3.84 -16.60
C MET A 436 10.97 4.86 -17.12
N GLN A 437 11.20 4.89 -18.44
CA GLN A 437 12.08 5.89 -19.04
C GLN A 437 11.51 7.31 -18.95
N LEU A 438 10.21 7.47 -19.24
CA LEU A 438 9.51 8.76 -19.08
C LEU A 438 9.55 9.25 -17.64
N GLN A 439 9.39 8.34 -16.67
CA GLN A 439 9.50 8.69 -15.25
C GLN A 439 10.89 9.24 -14.91
N ALA A 440 11.96 8.59 -15.38
CA ALA A 440 13.32 9.07 -15.20
C ALA A 440 13.52 10.45 -15.88
N ASP A 441 13.05 10.59 -17.12
CA ASP A 441 13.20 11.80 -17.92
C ASP A 441 12.50 13.01 -17.28
N LEU A 442 11.26 12.83 -16.80
CA LEU A 442 10.43 13.91 -16.27
C LEU A 442 10.77 14.27 -14.82
N CYS A 443 11.21 13.31 -14.00
CA CYS A 443 11.68 13.59 -12.65
C CYS A 443 13.15 14.03 -12.60
N GLY A 444 13.94 13.72 -13.63
CA GLY A 444 15.35 14.09 -13.70
C GLY A 444 16.26 13.28 -12.77
N ILE A 445 15.81 12.12 -12.30
CA ILE A 445 16.54 11.20 -11.43
C ILE A 445 16.50 9.78 -11.97
N PRO A 446 17.49 8.94 -11.65
CA PRO A 446 17.44 7.52 -12.01
C PRO A 446 16.24 6.80 -11.40
N VAL A 447 15.56 6.00 -12.20
CA VAL A 447 14.51 5.07 -11.78
C VAL A 447 15.09 3.65 -11.77
N ILE A 448 14.90 2.94 -10.66
CA ILE A 448 15.47 1.61 -10.43
C ILE A 448 14.32 0.61 -10.26
N ARG A 449 14.23 -0.36 -11.17
CA ARG A 449 13.26 -1.43 -11.15
C ARG A 449 13.94 -2.75 -10.79
N PRO A 450 13.61 -3.40 -9.66
CA PRO A 450 14.13 -4.72 -9.33
C PRO A 450 13.57 -5.77 -10.31
N HIS A 451 14.37 -6.80 -10.60
CA HIS A 451 13.89 -7.92 -11.41
C HIS A 451 12.84 -8.77 -10.66
N MET A 452 12.85 -8.75 -9.32
CA MET A 452 11.82 -9.35 -8.51
C MET A 452 10.67 -8.35 -8.32
N ALA A 453 9.48 -8.69 -8.81
CA ALA A 453 8.30 -7.83 -8.73
C ALA A 453 7.62 -7.86 -7.35
N GLU A 454 7.75 -8.96 -6.61
CA GLU A 454 7.03 -9.25 -5.35
C GLU A 454 7.71 -8.58 -4.13
N THR A 455 7.87 -7.28 -4.18
CA THR A 455 8.63 -6.52 -3.19
C THR A 455 7.91 -6.41 -1.84
N SER A 456 6.56 -6.36 -1.83
CA SER A 456 5.77 -6.38 -0.59
C SER A 456 5.94 -7.69 0.16
N ALA A 457 5.76 -8.82 -0.54
CA ALA A 457 5.98 -10.14 0.04
C ALA A 457 7.41 -10.33 0.54
N LEU A 458 8.41 -9.90 -0.25
CA LEU A 458 9.81 -9.94 0.17
C LEU A 458 10.06 -9.10 1.43
N GLY A 459 9.47 -7.92 1.51
CA GLY A 459 9.60 -7.05 2.68
C GLY A 459 9.03 -7.68 3.95
N ALA A 460 7.84 -8.30 3.87
CA ALA A 460 7.24 -9.03 4.96
C ALA A 460 8.10 -10.25 5.36
N ALA A 461 8.64 -11.00 4.39
CA ALA A 461 9.56 -12.11 4.65
C ALA A 461 10.85 -11.64 5.33
N ILE A 462 11.44 -10.51 4.88
CA ILE A 462 12.63 -9.92 5.51
C ILE A 462 12.32 -9.55 6.97
N ALA A 463 11.21 -8.84 7.22
CA ALA A 463 10.82 -8.45 8.57
C ALA A 463 10.63 -9.68 9.49
N ALA A 464 10.04 -10.76 8.97
CA ALA A 464 9.89 -12.01 9.71
C ALA A 464 11.24 -12.71 9.97
N GLY A 465 12.13 -12.70 8.97
CA GLY A 465 13.43 -13.36 9.08
C GLY A 465 14.43 -12.65 10.00
N VAL A 466 14.28 -11.34 10.22
CA VAL A 466 15.10 -10.54 11.17
C VAL A 466 14.48 -10.46 12.57
N ALA A 467 13.27 -11.01 12.76
CA ALA A 467 12.60 -10.97 14.05
C ALA A 467 13.41 -11.74 15.11
N GLY A 468 13.49 -11.17 16.31
CA GLY A 468 14.18 -11.81 17.43
C GLY A 468 13.59 -13.17 17.75
N GLY A 469 14.45 -14.20 17.82
CA GLY A 469 14.05 -15.59 17.99
C GLY A 469 13.80 -16.37 16.68
N VAL A 470 13.82 -15.69 15.54
CA VAL A 470 13.91 -16.28 14.19
C VAL A 470 15.32 -16.16 13.65
N ASP A 471 15.85 -14.94 13.56
CA ASP A 471 17.27 -14.59 13.30
C ASP A 471 17.90 -15.31 12.10
N VAL A 472 17.17 -15.49 11.01
CA VAL A 472 17.65 -16.16 9.78
C VAL A 472 18.09 -15.19 8.69
N TRP A 473 17.85 -13.90 8.88
CA TRP A 473 18.33 -12.80 8.04
C TRP A 473 19.00 -11.71 8.86
N ASP A 474 20.10 -11.16 8.34
CA ASP A 474 20.65 -9.89 8.81
C ASP A 474 20.24 -8.80 7.80
N ILE A 475 19.57 -7.76 8.28
CA ILE A 475 19.06 -6.68 7.45
C ILE A 475 20.17 -5.95 6.67
N ASN A 476 21.41 -5.96 7.20
CA ASN A 476 22.55 -5.33 6.58
C ASN A 476 23.17 -6.18 5.46
N ASP A 477 23.00 -7.51 5.52
CA ASP A 477 23.63 -8.47 4.60
C ASP A 477 22.69 -8.93 3.48
N ILE A 478 21.42 -8.49 3.47
CA ILE A 478 20.49 -8.86 2.42
C ILE A 478 21.00 -8.33 1.08
N GLN A 479 21.28 -9.23 0.15
CA GLN A 479 21.72 -8.86 -1.20
C GLN A 479 20.63 -8.08 -1.94
N ALA A 480 21.01 -6.97 -2.59
CA ALA A 480 20.08 -6.29 -3.47
C ALA A 480 19.77 -7.17 -4.67
N PRO A 481 18.49 -7.38 -5.04
CA PRO A 481 18.16 -8.10 -6.25
C PRO A 481 18.76 -7.39 -7.48
N ALA A 482 19.01 -8.14 -8.55
CA ALA A 482 19.35 -7.55 -9.83
C ALA A 482 18.26 -6.55 -10.26
N ASN A 483 18.65 -5.47 -10.91
CA ASN A 483 17.73 -4.38 -11.25
C ASN A 483 18.06 -3.76 -12.61
N ASP A 484 17.05 -3.15 -13.24
CA ASP A 484 17.20 -2.27 -14.39
C ASP A 484 17.29 -0.82 -13.91
N ILE A 485 18.14 -0.02 -14.57
CA ILE A 485 18.33 1.40 -14.23
C ILE A 485 17.98 2.23 -15.47
N PHE A 486 16.93 3.03 -15.34
CA PHE A 486 16.53 4.03 -16.33
C PHE A 486 17.11 5.38 -15.92
N ARG A 487 17.96 5.96 -16.77
CA ARG A 487 18.61 7.25 -16.53
C ARG A 487 17.94 8.36 -17.33
N PRO A 488 17.84 9.60 -16.78
CA PRO A 488 17.32 10.75 -17.51
C PRO A 488 18.07 10.98 -18.83
N ARG A 489 17.33 11.19 -19.92
CA ARG A 489 17.84 11.47 -21.27
C ARG A 489 17.54 12.88 -21.77
N VAL A 490 16.58 13.56 -21.11
CA VAL A 490 16.18 14.92 -21.46
C VAL A 490 16.89 15.94 -20.57
N THR A 491 17.11 17.14 -21.12
CA THR A 491 17.74 18.24 -20.39
C THR A 491 16.84 18.77 -19.26
N GLU A 492 17.46 19.43 -18.29
CA GLU A 492 16.71 20.08 -17.21
C GLU A 492 15.75 21.16 -17.73
N PHE A 493 16.20 21.94 -18.71
CA PHE A 493 15.39 22.95 -19.35
C PHE A 493 14.13 22.37 -20.00
N GLU A 494 14.28 21.29 -20.76
CA GLU A 494 13.15 20.62 -21.44
C GLU A 494 12.14 20.06 -20.44
N ARG A 495 12.59 19.28 -19.43
CA ARG A 495 11.68 18.68 -18.45
C ARG A 495 10.97 19.74 -17.60
N ASN A 496 11.63 20.85 -17.28
CA ASN A 496 11.02 21.93 -16.51
C ASN A 496 9.97 22.70 -17.32
N ASN A 497 10.21 22.95 -18.60
CA ASN A 497 9.21 23.56 -19.49
C ASN A 497 7.97 22.69 -19.64
N ARG A 498 8.15 21.39 -19.82
CA ARG A 498 7.03 20.43 -19.87
C ARG A 498 6.25 20.39 -18.56
N TYR A 499 6.95 20.46 -17.45
CA TYR A 499 6.32 20.47 -16.13
C TYR A 499 5.55 21.77 -15.85
N LEU A 500 6.01 22.91 -16.30
CA LEU A 500 5.25 24.17 -16.22
C LEU A 500 3.93 24.07 -16.98
N LYS A 501 3.92 23.49 -18.17
CA LYS A 501 2.69 23.25 -18.93
C LYS A 501 1.77 22.24 -18.25
N TRP A 502 2.33 21.19 -17.62
CA TRP A 502 1.57 20.28 -16.78
C TRP A 502 0.82 21.02 -15.66
N LYS A 503 1.51 21.90 -14.91
CA LYS A 503 0.87 22.72 -13.87
C LYS A 503 -0.29 23.56 -14.43
N MET A 504 -0.12 24.16 -15.59
CA MET A 504 -1.19 24.90 -16.27
C MET A 504 -2.38 24.02 -16.64
N ALA A 505 -2.14 22.76 -17.03
CA ALA A 505 -3.21 21.82 -17.33
C ALA A 505 -3.95 21.39 -16.05
N VAL A 506 -3.22 21.15 -14.95
CA VAL A 506 -3.80 20.85 -13.64
C VAL A 506 -4.72 21.97 -13.16
N GLU A 507 -4.29 23.23 -13.23
CA GLU A 507 -5.12 24.38 -12.87
C GLU A 507 -6.43 24.45 -13.65
N ARG A 508 -6.43 24.01 -14.91
CA ARG A 508 -7.66 23.97 -15.76
C ARG A 508 -8.63 22.86 -15.37
N SER A 509 -8.22 21.92 -14.55
CA SER A 509 -9.08 20.84 -14.05
C SER A 509 -9.88 21.21 -12.80
N PHE A 510 -9.60 22.36 -12.18
CA PHE A 510 -10.25 22.81 -10.95
C PHE A 510 -11.63 23.43 -11.19
N GLY A 511 -12.49 23.41 -10.18
CA GLY A 511 -13.77 24.13 -10.19
C GLY A 511 -14.83 23.52 -11.10
N TRP A 512 -14.81 22.23 -11.40
CA TRP A 512 -15.82 21.56 -12.24
C TRP A 512 -17.07 21.15 -11.45
N GLU A 513 -16.93 20.74 -10.21
CA GLU A 513 -18.05 20.50 -9.32
C GLU A 513 -18.30 21.73 -8.44
N ILE A 514 -19.52 22.22 -8.46
CA ILE A 514 -19.99 23.38 -7.70
C ILE A 514 -20.76 22.90 -6.47
#